data_aea428d1db5fb4c03dd83ff7a3a8bb98
#
_entry.id   aea428d1db5fb4c03dd83ff7a3a8bb98
#
_cell.length_a   1.000
_cell.length_b   1.000
_cell.length_c   1.000
_cell.angle_alpha   90.00
_cell.angle_beta   90.00
_cell.angle_gamma   90.00
#
_symmetry.space_group_name_H-M   'P 1'
#
loop_
_entity.id
_entity.type
_entity.pdbx_description
1 polymer ?
#
loop_
_entity_poly.entity_id
_entity_poly.type
_entity_poly.pdbx_seq_one_letter_code
_entity_poly.pdbx_strand_id
1 'polypeptide(L)'
;PYHTVMLPFTRLQGGPMDYTPGIFETKLSEWSNNKSYVHTTLCGQLSLYLVMYSPLQMAADLPEHYEKYDDAFQFIRDVACDWDDSKYLEAEPAKYITVARKAKGTDNWFVGGKTDAARTAVVKLDFLDKGKKYACAIYQDGKNADYEKNPKSYKIVHKTVKKGDVLKINEARGGGFAISLLAK
;
A
#
# COMPACT_ATOMS: atom_id res chain seq x y z
N PRO A 1 12.89 -6.96 1.61
CA PRO A 1 11.52 -7.14 1.07
C PRO A 1 10.92 -8.49 1.41
N TYR A 2 11.67 -9.59 1.20
CA TYR A 2 11.23 -10.98 1.46
C TYR A 2 10.51 -11.16 2.81
N HIS A 3 11.13 -10.75 3.91
CA HIS A 3 10.56 -10.91 5.26
C HIS A 3 9.21 -10.18 5.39
N THR A 4 9.08 -8.99 4.82
CA THR A 4 7.84 -8.20 4.88
C THR A 4 6.66 -8.94 4.24
N VAL A 5 6.87 -9.63 3.11
CA VAL A 5 5.80 -10.40 2.45
C VAL A 5 5.58 -11.79 3.06
N MET A 6 6.39 -12.21 4.05
CA MET A 6 6.15 -13.41 4.86
C MET A 6 5.23 -13.14 6.06
N LEU A 7 5.26 -11.94 6.65
CA LEU A 7 4.53 -11.61 7.87
C LEU A 7 3.00 -11.82 7.76
N PRO A 8 2.33 -11.48 6.64
CA PRO A 8 0.90 -11.76 6.48
C PRO A 8 0.52 -13.23 6.55
N PHE A 9 1.44 -14.13 6.15
CA PHE A 9 1.22 -15.57 6.15
C PHE A 9 1.68 -16.28 7.43
N THR A 10 2.37 -15.58 8.31
CA THR A 10 2.95 -16.13 9.54
C THR A 10 2.48 -15.36 10.77
N ARG A 11 3.09 -14.24 11.09
CA ARG A 11 2.80 -13.46 12.31
C ARG A 11 1.34 -13.00 12.39
N LEU A 12 0.75 -12.55 11.28
CA LEU A 12 -0.62 -12.04 11.23
C LEU A 12 -1.69 -13.14 11.31
N GLN A 13 -1.34 -14.42 11.19
CA GLN A 13 -2.26 -15.54 11.43
C GLN A 13 -2.67 -15.64 12.90
N GLY A 14 -1.85 -15.14 13.81
CA GLY A 14 -2.14 -15.06 15.24
C GLY A 14 -2.94 -13.82 15.66
N GLY A 15 -3.33 -12.96 14.72
CA GLY A 15 -4.07 -11.72 14.99
C GLY A 15 -3.30 -10.45 14.60
N PRO A 16 -3.85 -9.26 14.91
CA PRO A 16 -3.22 -7.98 14.60
C PRO A 16 -1.84 -7.87 15.20
N MET A 17 -0.97 -7.08 14.55
CA MET A 17 0.34 -6.77 15.11
C MET A 17 0.47 -5.27 15.32
N ASP A 18 1.22 -4.89 16.34
CA ASP A 18 1.71 -3.53 16.51
C ASP A 18 2.71 -3.23 15.39
N TYR A 19 2.42 -2.18 14.62
CA TYR A 19 3.19 -1.86 13.42
C TYR A 19 3.17 -0.36 13.12
N THR A 20 4.33 0.15 12.70
CA THR A 20 4.55 1.58 12.45
C THR A 20 5.02 1.78 11.00
N PRO A 21 4.10 1.79 10.01
CA PRO A 21 4.44 2.02 8.60
C PRO A 21 4.61 3.50 8.27
N GLY A 22 4.95 3.80 7.01
CA GLY A 22 4.86 5.16 6.47
C GLY A 22 6.17 5.92 6.44
N ILE A 23 7.33 5.25 6.52
CA ILE A 23 8.62 5.93 6.29
C ILE A 23 8.77 6.25 4.80
N PHE A 24 8.80 7.53 4.43
CA PHE A 24 8.98 8.01 3.07
C PHE A 24 10.46 8.29 2.76
N GLU A 25 11.19 8.84 3.73
CA GLU A 25 12.65 9.02 3.64
C GLU A 25 13.36 7.71 4.02
N THR A 26 13.28 6.73 3.13
CA THR A 26 13.76 5.36 3.35
C THR A 26 15.27 5.23 3.51
N LYS A 27 16.05 6.18 2.98
CA LYS A 27 17.53 6.21 3.11
C LYS A 27 17.92 7.12 4.26
N LEU A 28 18.27 6.54 5.41
CA LEU A 28 18.55 7.30 6.62
C LEU A 28 19.78 8.21 6.48
N SER A 29 20.72 7.88 5.58
CA SER A 29 21.90 8.70 5.29
C SER A 29 21.60 10.06 4.64
N GLU A 30 20.39 10.24 4.10
CA GLU A 30 19.99 11.51 3.47
C GLU A 30 19.62 12.60 4.49
N TRP A 31 19.37 12.22 5.76
CA TRP A 31 18.97 13.14 6.82
C TRP A 31 19.63 12.86 8.18
N SER A 32 20.45 11.83 8.27
CA SER A 32 21.20 11.47 9.51
C SER A 32 22.56 10.86 9.16
N ASN A 33 23.39 10.66 10.17
CA ASN A 33 24.68 9.97 10.01
C ASN A 33 24.56 8.42 9.91
N ASN A 34 23.33 7.89 9.91
CA ASN A 34 23.07 6.47 9.79
C ASN A 34 23.07 6.05 8.30
N LYS A 35 23.92 5.10 7.94
CA LYS A 35 24.02 4.56 6.57
C LYS A 35 22.99 3.48 6.24
N SER A 36 22.16 3.09 7.19
CA SER A 36 21.10 2.10 6.98
C SER A 36 19.99 2.67 6.10
N TYR A 37 19.18 1.79 5.54
CA TYR A 37 17.98 2.17 4.80
C TYR A 37 16.86 1.14 4.98
N VAL A 38 15.63 1.58 4.77
CA VAL A 38 14.46 0.71 4.83
C VAL A 38 14.26 0.07 3.46
N HIS A 39 14.21 -1.26 3.40
CA HIS A 39 14.18 -2.03 2.16
C HIS A 39 12.78 -2.03 1.52
N THR A 40 12.32 -0.87 1.09
CA THR A 40 11.01 -0.65 0.48
C THR A 40 11.00 0.57 -0.44
N THR A 41 10.01 0.66 -1.32
CA THR A 41 9.67 1.92 -2.00
C THR A 41 8.66 2.73 -1.16
N LEU A 42 8.44 3.99 -1.52
CA LEU A 42 7.41 4.85 -0.92
C LEU A 42 6.02 4.20 -1.05
N CYS A 43 5.64 3.72 -2.24
CA CYS A 43 4.36 3.03 -2.43
C CYS A 43 4.31 1.68 -1.71
N GLY A 44 5.46 1.01 -1.56
CA GLY A 44 5.59 -0.15 -0.70
C GLY A 44 5.29 0.16 0.78
N GLN A 45 5.63 1.36 1.29
CA GLN A 45 5.23 1.80 2.63
C GLN A 45 3.73 2.06 2.73
N LEU A 46 3.13 2.74 1.74
CA LEU A 46 1.69 2.97 1.71
C LEU A 46 0.89 1.64 1.71
N SER A 47 1.37 0.63 0.98
CA SER A 47 0.70 -0.67 0.92
C SER A 47 0.59 -1.37 2.28
N LEU A 48 1.53 -1.10 3.20
CA LEU A 48 1.60 -1.76 4.50
C LEU A 48 0.40 -1.43 5.40
N TYR A 49 -0.25 -0.27 5.23
CA TYR A 49 -1.49 0.07 5.92
C TYR A 49 -2.62 -0.94 5.66
N LEU A 50 -2.57 -1.66 4.54
CA LEU A 50 -3.54 -2.69 4.17
C LEU A 50 -3.02 -4.10 4.41
N VAL A 51 -1.76 -4.33 4.06
CA VAL A 51 -1.13 -5.66 4.10
C VAL A 51 -0.81 -6.09 5.52
N MET A 52 -0.38 -5.16 6.38
CA MET A 52 -0.09 -5.40 7.79
C MET A 52 -1.27 -4.94 8.64
N TYR A 53 -2.19 -5.86 8.96
CA TYR A 53 -3.35 -5.51 9.76
C TYR A 53 -2.95 -5.09 11.18
N SER A 54 -3.35 -3.88 11.52
CA SER A 54 -3.27 -3.32 12.88
C SER A 54 -4.45 -2.37 13.10
N PRO A 55 -5.16 -2.44 14.23
CA PRO A 55 -6.22 -1.48 14.54
C PRO A 55 -5.68 -0.11 14.94
N LEU A 56 -4.39 -0.02 15.24
CA LEU A 56 -3.67 1.22 15.51
C LEU A 56 -2.57 1.38 14.46
N GLN A 57 -2.77 2.29 13.52
CA GLN A 57 -1.79 2.64 12.51
C GLN A 57 -1.11 3.95 12.87
N MET A 58 0.21 3.98 12.76
CA MET A 58 1.02 5.18 12.99
C MET A 58 1.63 5.66 11.68
N ALA A 59 2.11 6.92 11.69
CA ALA A 59 2.90 7.51 10.62
C ALA A 59 4.34 7.66 11.14
N ALA A 60 5.26 6.82 10.64
CA ALA A 60 6.58 6.59 11.24
C ALA A 60 7.65 7.63 10.87
N ASP A 61 7.34 8.59 10.00
CA ASP A 61 8.31 9.58 9.53
C ASP A 61 8.13 10.94 10.20
N LEU A 62 9.03 11.87 9.91
CA LEU A 62 8.98 13.24 10.40
C LEU A 62 7.98 14.08 9.59
N PRO A 63 7.30 15.07 10.20
CA PRO A 63 6.39 15.96 9.47
C PRO A 63 7.02 16.59 8.22
N GLU A 64 8.28 17.05 8.33
CA GLU A 64 9.01 17.68 7.23
C GLU A 64 9.27 16.72 6.05
N HIS A 65 9.32 15.43 6.32
CA HIS A 65 9.43 14.40 5.29
C HIS A 65 8.12 14.19 4.56
N TYR A 66 6.99 14.21 5.27
CA TYR A 66 5.66 14.11 4.65
C TYR A 66 5.31 15.34 3.82
N GLU A 67 5.71 16.54 4.24
CA GLU A 67 5.48 17.76 3.47
C GLU A 67 6.10 17.72 2.06
N LYS A 68 7.21 17.01 1.89
CA LYS A 68 7.84 16.79 0.57
C LYS A 68 7.00 15.92 -0.38
N TYR A 69 6.11 15.09 0.18
CA TYR A 69 5.29 14.10 -0.55
C TYR A 69 3.83 14.19 -0.09
N ASP A 70 3.32 15.41 0.03
CA ASP A 70 1.97 15.66 0.58
C ASP A 70 0.87 14.98 -0.23
N ASP A 71 1.04 14.88 -1.55
CA ASP A 71 0.16 14.15 -2.46
C ASP A 71 0.12 12.63 -2.16
N ALA A 72 1.25 12.02 -1.84
CA ALA A 72 1.31 10.62 -1.42
C ALA A 72 0.81 10.44 0.03
N PHE A 73 1.07 11.40 0.91
CA PHE A 73 0.58 11.40 2.28
C PHE A 73 -0.94 11.46 2.37
N GLN A 74 -1.61 11.96 1.33
CA GLN A 74 -3.07 11.94 1.25
C GLN A 74 -3.65 10.54 1.43
N PHE A 75 -2.97 9.48 0.96
CA PHE A 75 -3.42 8.11 1.22
C PHE A 75 -3.48 7.79 2.72
N ILE A 76 -2.48 8.23 3.49
CA ILE A 76 -2.43 8.00 4.96
C ILE A 76 -3.56 8.76 5.67
N ARG A 77 -3.94 9.94 5.18
CA ARG A 77 -5.09 10.70 5.70
C ARG A 77 -6.42 10.02 5.42
N ASP A 78 -6.53 9.32 4.29
CA ASP A 78 -7.78 8.73 3.82
C ASP A 78 -8.01 7.30 4.33
N VAL A 79 -6.94 6.53 4.56
CA VAL A 79 -7.04 5.11 4.86
C VAL A 79 -7.68 4.85 6.22
N ALA A 80 -8.63 3.92 6.26
CA ALA A 80 -9.26 3.50 7.51
C ALA A 80 -8.35 2.54 8.32
N CYS A 81 -8.64 2.41 9.62
CA CYS A 81 -7.95 1.48 10.53
C CYS A 81 -8.86 0.32 10.98
N ASP A 82 -10.17 0.41 10.74
CA ASP A 82 -11.14 -0.62 11.12
C ASP A 82 -11.95 -1.07 9.88
N TRP A 83 -12.25 -2.36 9.78
CA TRP A 83 -12.68 -3.00 8.56
C TRP A 83 -13.91 -3.90 8.77
N ASP A 84 -14.91 -3.77 7.89
CA ASP A 84 -16.07 -4.66 7.84
C ASP A 84 -15.79 -5.94 7.04
N ASP A 85 -14.91 -5.86 6.03
CA ASP A 85 -14.58 -7.00 5.17
C ASP A 85 -13.14 -6.92 4.66
N SER A 86 -12.56 -8.07 4.36
CA SER A 86 -11.23 -8.20 3.78
C SER A 86 -11.20 -9.30 2.73
N LYS A 87 -10.64 -9.00 1.55
CA LYS A 87 -10.48 -9.93 0.42
C LYS A 87 -9.00 -10.06 0.07
N TYR A 88 -8.49 -11.27 0.09
CA TYR A 88 -7.15 -11.58 -0.41
C TYR A 88 -7.26 -11.88 -1.90
N LEU A 89 -6.78 -10.97 -2.74
CA LEU A 89 -6.99 -11.02 -4.20
C LEU A 89 -5.92 -11.85 -4.90
N GLU A 90 -4.67 -11.66 -4.53
CA GLU A 90 -3.51 -12.40 -5.00
C GLU A 90 -2.57 -12.63 -3.83
N ALA A 91 -2.05 -13.83 -3.68
CA ALA A 91 -1.15 -14.13 -2.56
C ALA A 91 -0.22 -15.32 -2.87
N GLU A 92 1.07 -15.14 -2.65
CA GLU A 92 2.07 -16.20 -2.66
C GLU A 92 3.11 -15.91 -1.57
N PRO A 93 3.24 -16.80 -0.55
CA PRO A 93 4.18 -16.57 0.56
C PRO A 93 5.58 -16.24 0.06
N ALA A 94 6.21 -15.26 0.70
CA ALA A 94 7.55 -14.76 0.38
C ALA A 94 7.69 -14.00 -0.94
N LYS A 95 6.66 -13.98 -1.80
CA LYS A 95 6.74 -13.33 -3.10
C LYS A 95 5.88 -12.08 -3.17
N TYR A 96 4.58 -12.19 -2.92
CA TYR A 96 3.65 -11.05 -3.01
C TYR A 96 2.34 -11.31 -2.26
N ILE A 97 1.63 -10.22 -2.00
CA ILE A 97 0.27 -10.24 -1.47
C ILE A 97 -0.49 -8.99 -1.92
N THR A 98 -1.75 -9.16 -2.29
CA THR A 98 -2.69 -8.07 -2.58
C THR A 98 -3.97 -8.25 -1.76
N VAL A 99 -4.31 -7.25 -0.97
CA VAL A 99 -5.47 -7.27 -0.06
C VAL A 99 -6.37 -6.08 -0.35
N ALA A 100 -7.69 -6.32 -0.43
CA ALA A 100 -8.72 -5.29 -0.43
C ALA A 100 -9.47 -5.32 0.91
N ARG A 101 -9.72 -4.13 1.49
CA ARG A 101 -10.42 -4.00 2.77
C ARG A 101 -11.53 -2.96 2.67
N LYS A 102 -12.72 -3.29 3.18
CA LYS A 102 -13.86 -2.38 3.27
C LYS A 102 -13.79 -1.62 4.58
N ALA A 103 -13.77 -0.28 4.52
CA ALA A 103 -13.78 0.55 5.71
C ALA A 103 -15.09 0.40 6.47
N LYS A 104 -15.00 0.23 7.78
CA LYS A 104 -16.14 -0.04 8.67
C LYS A 104 -17.20 1.04 8.60
N GLY A 105 -18.45 0.60 8.45
CA GLY A 105 -19.63 1.47 8.41
C GLY A 105 -19.73 2.33 7.15
N THR A 106 -18.94 2.03 6.10
CA THR A 106 -18.94 2.78 4.84
C THR A 106 -19.00 1.85 3.63
N ASP A 107 -19.15 2.44 2.43
CA ASP A 107 -18.99 1.72 1.17
C ASP A 107 -17.59 1.89 0.56
N ASN A 108 -16.67 2.54 1.28
CA ASN A 108 -15.32 2.78 0.80
C ASN A 108 -14.46 1.53 0.92
N TRP A 109 -13.60 1.32 -0.08
CA TRP A 109 -12.63 0.24 -0.11
C TRP A 109 -11.21 0.77 -0.27
N PHE A 110 -10.27 0.04 0.28
CA PHE A 110 -8.85 0.32 0.13
C PHE A 110 -8.14 -0.96 -0.30
N VAL A 111 -7.18 -0.85 -1.23
CA VAL A 111 -6.41 -2.00 -1.73
C VAL A 111 -4.93 -1.74 -1.55
N GLY A 112 -4.21 -2.69 -0.99
CA GLY A 112 -2.76 -2.66 -0.87
C GLY A 112 -2.12 -3.89 -1.50
N GLY A 113 -1.06 -3.69 -2.27
CA GLY A 113 -0.23 -4.76 -2.80
C GLY A 113 1.23 -4.56 -2.41
N LYS A 114 1.90 -5.64 -2.02
CA LYS A 114 3.32 -5.66 -1.63
C LYS A 114 4.03 -6.82 -2.31
N THR A 115 5.24 -6.58 -2.82
CA THR A 115 6.02 -7.58 -3.53
C THR A 115 7.49 -7.61 -3.09
N ASP A 116 8.14 -8.77 -3.23
CA ASP A 116 9.59 -8.92 -3.10
C ASP A 116 10.29 -8.58 -4.42
N ALA A 117 9.86 -9.18 -5.53
CA ALA A 117 10.41 -8.99 -6.87
C ALA A 117 9.49 -8.11 -7.73
N ALA A 118 10.03 -7.47 -8.75
CA ALA A 118 9.25 -6.68 -9.69
C ALA A 118 8.21 -7.54 -10.41
N ARG A 119 6.95 -7.06 -10.48
CA ARG A 119 5.83 -7.76 -11.13
C ARG A 119 4.74 -6.79 -11.59
N THR A 120 3.75 -7.32 -12.28
CA THR A 120 2.49 -6.63 -12.54
C THR A 120 1.37 -7.32 -11.75
N ALA A 121 0.76 -6.60 -10.82
CA ALA A 121 -0.44 -7.04 -10.11
C ALA A 121 -1.68 -6.86 -11.00
N VAL A 122 -2.64 -7.81 -10.88
CA VAL A 122 -3.93 -7.74 -11.57
C VAL A 122 -5.05 -7.66 -10.53
N VAL A 123 -5.56 -6.46 -10.31
CA VAL A 123 -6.62 -6.19 -9.34
C VAL A 123 -7.97 -6.19 -10.04
N LYS A 124 -8.76 -7.24 -9.83
CA LYS A 124 -10.15 -7.32 -10.28
C LYS A 124 -11.07 -6.69 -9.25
N LEU A 125 -11.86 -5.71 -9.65
CA LEU A 125 -12.76 -4.96 -8.75
C LEU A 125 -14.13 -5.64 -8.59
N ASP A 126 -14.19 -6.98 -8.56
CA ASP A 126 -15.42 -7.76 -8.43
C ASP A 126 -16.05 -7.66 -7.03
N PHE A 127 -15.28 -7.24 -6.04
CA PHE A 127 -15.72 -7.03 -4.66
C PHE A 127 -16.53 -5.74 -4.46
N LEU A 128 -16.50 -4.80 -5.41
CA LEU A 128 -17.27 -3.56 -5.34
C LEU A 128 -18.77 -3.80 -5.48
N ASP A 129 -19.58 -2.89 -4.95
CA ASP A 129 -21.03 -2.97 -5.03
C ASP A 129 -21.53 -2.71 -6.45
N LYS A 130 -22.53 -3.52 -6.88
CA LYS A 130 -23.16 -3.36 -8.18
C LYS A 130 -23.91 -2.03 -8.26
N GLY A 131 -23.73 -1.32 -9.36
CA GLY A 131 -24.42 -0.06 -9.63
C GLY A 131 -23.75 1.19 -9.03
N LYS A 132 -22.77 1.02 -8.14
CA LYS A 132 -22.00 2.16 -7.57
C LYS A 132 -20.78 2.49 -8.42
N LYS A 133 -20.42 3.77 -8.40
CA LYS A 133 -19.16 4.31 -8.94
C LYS A 133 -18.26 4.72 -7.78
N TYR A 134 -16.95 4.62 -7.98
CA TYR A 134 -15.95 4.95 -6.97
C TYR A 134 -14.94 5.93 -7.53
N ALA A 135 -14.65 6.99 -6.79
CA ALA A 135 -13.46 7.79 -7.01
C ALA A 135 -12.24 6.95 -6.63
N CYS A 136 -11.37 6.69 -7.60
CA CYS A 136 -10.22 5.82 -7.44
C CYS A 136 -8.95 6.64 -7.54
N ALA A 137 -8.13 6.64 -6.49
CA ALA A 137 -6.76 7.13 -6.50
C ALA A 137 -5.80 5.95 -6.35
N ILE A 138 -4.89 5.78 -7.31
CA ILE A 138 -3.90 4.71 -7.36
C ILE A 138 -2.53 5.30 -7.11
N TYR A 139 -1.91 4.93 -6.01
CA TYR A 139 -0.54 5.26 -5.62
C TYR A 139 0.33 4.06 -5.97
N GLN A 140 1.19 4.16 -6.98
CA GLN A 140 1.98 3.04 -7.47
C GLN A 140 3.42 3.42 -7.74
N ASP A 141 4.30 2.43 -7.72
CA ASP A 141 5.70 2.60 -8.07
C ASP A 141 5.85 3.26 -9.45
N GLY A 142 6.74 4.22 -9.54
CA GLY A 142 7.05 4.95 -10.76
C GLY A 142 7.97 4.16 -11.68
N LYS A 143 8.25 4.76 -12.85
CA LYS A 143 9.22 4.20 -13.78
C LYS A 143 10.61 4.16 -13.11
N ASN A 144 11.29 3.03 -13.22
CA ASN A 144 12.60 2.78 -12.61
C ASN A 144 12.61 2.83 -11.06
N ALA A 145 11.45 2.67 -10.40
CA ALA A 145 11.40 2.47 -8.96
C ALA A 145 12.15 1.18 -8.57
N ASP A 146 12.86 1.23 -7.45
CA ASP A 146 13.58 0.09 -6.86
C ASP A 146 13.91 0.46 -5.41
N TYR A 147 13.69 -0.46 -4.47
CA TYR A 147 13.85 -0.15 -3.04
C TYR A 147 15.26 0.29 -2.66
N GLU A 148 16.28 -0.08 -3.41
CA GLU A 148 17.68 0.24 -3.16
C GLU A 148 18.15 1.46 -3.95
N LYS A 149 17.84 1.50 -5.26
CA LYS A 149 18.38 2.49 -6.19
C LYS A 149 17.52 3.73 -6.29
N ASN A 150 16.19 3.58 -6.33
CA ASN A 150 15.24 4.67 -6.56
C ASN A 150 13.92 4.46 -5.78
N PRO A 151 13.95 4.46 -4.43
CA PRO A 151 12.79 4.09 -3.60
C PRO A 151 11.65 5.11 -3.62
N LYS A 152 11.94 6.36 -3.99
CA LYS A 152 10.98 7.47 -3.95
C LYS A 152 10.33 7.79 -5.30
N SER A 153 10.57 6.95 -6.33
CA SER A 153 9.90 7.08 -7.61
C SER A 153 8.48 6.51 -7.53
N TYR A 154 7.48 7.36 -7.65
CA TYR A 154 6.07 6.97 -7.65
C TYR A 154 5.25 7.78 -8.65
N LYS A 155 4.01 7.38 -8.89
CA LYS A 155 2.99 8.17 -9.58
C LYS A 155 1.62 7.94 -8.96
N ILE A 156 0.78 8.96 -9.06
CA ILE A 156 -0.63 8.91 -8.62
C ILE A 156 -1.52 9.01 -9.86
N VAL A 157 -2.53 8.13 -9.93
CA VAL A 157 -3.50 8.12 -11.05
C VAL A 157 -4.91 8.21 -10.48
N HIS A 158 -5.65 9.22 -10.89
CA HIS A 158 -7.05 9.40 -10.52
C HIS A 158 -7.99 8.98 -11.65
N LYS A 159 -9.01 8.20 -11.32
CA LYS A 159 -10.07 7.81 -12.26
C LYS A 159 -11.35 7.41 -11.56
N THR A 160 -12.41 7.21 -12.30
CA THR A 160 -13.65 6.61 -11.79
C THR A 160 -13.68 5.15 -12.19
N VAL A 161 -14.01 4.27 -11.25
CA VAL A 161 -14.11 2.82 -11.47
C VAL A 161 -15.44 2.27 -10.94
N LYS A 162 -15.76 1.04 -11.33
CA LYS A 162 -16.95 0.29 -10.91
C LYS A 162 -16.64 -1.19 -10.78
N LYS A 163 -17.58 -1.94 -10.23
CA LYS A 163 -17.53 -3.41 -10.20
C LYS A 163 -17.25 -4.01 -11.58
N GLY A 164 -16.34 -4.97 -11.63
CA GLY A 164 -15.93 -5.68 -12.85
C GLY A 164 -14.78 -5.02 -13.62
N ASP A 165 -14.39 -3.78 -13.26
CA ASP A 165 -13.17 -3.19 -13.84
C ASP A 165 -11.93 -3.94 -13.37
N VAL A 166 -10.88 -3.92 -14.21
CA VAL A 166 -9.60 -4.58 -13.94
C VAL A 166 -8.48 -3.54 -13.98
N LEU A 167 -7.67 -3.51 -12.95
CA LEU A 167 -6.50 -2.64 -12.86
C LEU A 167 -5.24 -3.49 -13.04
N LYS A 168 -4.33 -3.04 -13.91
CA LYS A 168 -2.97 -3.60 -14.01
C LYS A 168 -1.99 -2.58 -13.44
N ILE A 169 -1.25 -2.99 -12.42
CA ILE A 169 -0.38 -2.11 -11.64
C ILE A 169 1.02 -2.70 -11.60
N ASN A 170 2.00 -1.92 -12.03
CA ASN A 170 3.40 -2.34 -11.95
C ASN A 170 3.93 -2.10 -10.55
N GLU A 171 4.49 -3.14 -9.95
CA GLU A 171 5.20 -3.12 -8.68
C GLU A 171 6.69 -3.27 -8.94
N ALA A 172 7.50 -2.42 -8.34
CA ALA A 172 8.96 -2.51 -8.38
C ALA A 172 9.50 -3.60 -7.44
N ARG A 173 10.76 -3.95 -7.56
CA ARG A 173 11.46 -4.82 -6.59
C ARG A 173 11.41 -4.19 -5.19
N GLY A 174 10.89 -4.95 -4.20
CA GLY A 174 10.65 -4.47 -2.84
C GLY A 174 9.60 -3.37 -2.73
N GLY A 175 8.83 -3.17 -3.78
CA GLY A 175 7.84 -2.12 -3.91
C GLY A 175 6.41 -2.56 -3.58
N GLY A 176 5.46 -1.80 -4.13
CA GLY A 176 4.05 -2.05 -3.94
C GLY A 176 3.15 -0.94 -4.48
N PHE A 177 1.90 -1.00 -4.10
CA PHE A 177 0.91 0.03 -4.42
C PHE A 177 -0.16 0.14 -3.34
N ALA A 178 -0.83 1.28 -3.33
CA ALA A 178 -2.02 1.50 -2.50
C ALA A 178 -3.11 2.18 -3.34
N ILE A 179 -4.37 1.83 -3.08
CA ILE A 179 -5.52 2.39 -3.80
C ILE A 179 -6.59 2.81 -2.79
N SER A 180 -7.11 4.01 -2.92
CA SER A 180 -8.37 4.41 -2.29
C SER A 180 -9.51 4.34 -3.30
N LEU A 181 -10.64 3.77 -2.88
CA LEU A 181 -11.87 3.59 -3.66
C LEU A 181 -13.02 4.20 -2.85
N LEU A 182 -13.29 5.48 -3.06
CA LEU A 182 -14.30 6.22 -2.31
C LEU A 182 -15.62 6.21 -3.08
N ALA A 183 -16.68 5.69 -2.44
CA ALA A 183 -18.03 5.61 -3.05
C ALA A 183 -18.57 7.01 -3.36
N LYS A 184 -19.19 7.14 -4.55
CA LYS A 184 -19.85 8.39 -5.01
C LYS A 184 -21.33 8.33 -4.84
#